data_4aebccfdf4053f548bad894b96875efc
#
_entry.id   4aebccfdf4053f548bad894b96875efc
#
_cell.length_a   1.000
_cell.length_b   1.000
_cell.length_c   1.000
_cell.angle_alpha   90.00
_cell.angle_beta   90.00
_cell.angle_gamma   90.00
#
_symmetry.space_group_name_H-M   'P 1'
#
loop_
_entity.id
_entity.type
_entity.pdbx_description
1 polymer ?
#
loop_
_entity_poly.entity_id
_entity_poly.type
_entity_poly.pdbx_seq_one_letter_code
_entity_poly.pdbx_strand_id
1 'polypeptide(L)'
;MTDQARKTDNAARGGVARRSRRQLLAGGSGALAAVVTAEALVRPAPAAAANGDPVILGHANKSTSLTSITNSTAGRDVLTCFASGSGDAVRGTTISGTGVLGTSEAGDGVIGVSVGGTGVSGSSPKGTGVRGGAGNGTGVFGVVGDLGTGVAGVSEGAGNGVSGASAGGTGVVASGKTALHVQGPAVFSRSGILTVAAGHSSARQSGIALTSASFVLATIQGNVARVYVQGVTLVTGSSGSFTIHLNKGVPKSVSVAWFAVN
;
A
#
# COMPACT_ATOMS: atom_id res chain seq x y z
N MET A 1 -76.70 -5.61 -82.65
CA MET A 1 -75.41 -5.82 -82.04
C MET A 1 -74.72 -4.50 -81.79
N THR A 2 -75.14 -3.77 -80.77
CA THR A 2 -74.45 -2.55 -80.33
C THR A 2 -75.27 -1.92 -79.20
N ASP A 3 -75.16 -2.45 -78.00
CA ASP A 3 -75.68 -1.76 -76.81
C ASP A 3 -75.11 -2.29 -75.45
N GLN A 4 -74.01 -2.94 -75.46
CA GLN A 4 -73.37 -3.46 -74.24
C GLN A 4 -72.01 -2.77 -73.88
N ALA A 5 -71.52 -1.85 -74.76
CA ALA A 5 -70.17 -1.26 -74.52
C ALA A 5 -70.18 0.11 -73.81
N ARG A 6 -71.36 0.55 -73.33
CA ARG A 6 -71.47 1.91 -72.77
C ARG A 6 -71.85 1.97 -71.28
N LYS A 7 -71.78 0.84 -70.56
CA LYS A 7 -72.21 0.74 -69.15
C LYS A 7 -71.12 0.45 -68.16
N THR A 8 -69.85 0.36 -68.59
CA THR A 8 -68.80 0.05 -67.73
C THR A 8 -67.84 1.21 -67.42
N ASP A 9 -68.04 2.38 -67.98
CA ASP A 9 -67.12 3.51 -67.82
C ASP A 9 -67.47 4.55 -66.74
N ASN A 10 -68.49 4.30 -65.91
CA ASN A 10 -68.98 5.27 -64.95
C ASN A 10 -68.77 4.87 -63.46
N ALA A 11 -68.08 3.82 -63.22
CA ALA A 11 -67.80 3.34 -61.81
C ALA A 11 -66.43 3.68 -61.23
N ALA A 12 -65.59 4.37 -61.96
CA ALA A 12 -64.23 4.69 -61.52
C ALA A 12 -63.92 6.19 -61.25
N ARG A 13 -64.94 7.00 -61.04
CA ARG A 13 -64.74 8.35 -60.51
C ARG A 13 -65.13 8.36 -59.03
N GLY A 14 -64.28 7.84 -58.17
CA GLY A 14 -64.28 8.00 -56.71
C GLY A 14 -64.16 9.46 -56.39
N GLY A 15 -65.30 10.10 -55.94
CA GLY A 15 -65.34 11.47 -55.53
C GLY A 15 -64.35 11.69 -54.36
N VAL A 16 -63.34 12.51 -54.62
CA VAL A 16 -62.52 13.04 -53.56
C VAL A 16 -63.37 13.90 -52.65
N ALA A 17 -63.76 13.35 -51.51
CA ALA A 17 -64.53 14.13 -50.51
C ALA A 17 -63.64 15.30 -50.06
N ARG A 18 -64.03 16.53 -50.41
CA ARG A 18 -63.41 17.78 -49.96
C ARG A 18 -63.63 17.87 -48.45
N ARG A 19 -62.58 17.47 -47.66
CA ARG A 19 -62.63 17.68 -46.22
C ARG A 19 -62.58 19.16 -45.90
N SER A 20 -63.46 19.62 -45.02
CA SER A 20 -63.49 21.01 -44.60
C SER A 20 -62.26 21.40 -43.80
N ARG A 21 -61.88 22.66 -43.81
CA ARG A 21 -60.79 23.20 -43.02
C ARG A 21 -60.88 22.81 -41.54
N ARG A 22 -62.04 22.62 -41.00
CA ARG A 22 -62.32 22.18 -39.65
C ARG A 22 -61.92 20.71 -39.43
N GLN A 23 -62.12 19.87 -40.39
CA GLN A 23 -61.78 18.45 -40.32
C GLN A 23 -60.24 18.24 -40.46
N LEU A 24 -59.53 19.10 -41.20
CA LEU A 24 -58.11 19.14 -41.29
C LEU A 24 -57.44 19.60 -39.96
N LEU A 25 -58.01 20.61 -39.30
CA LEU A 25 -57.60 21.13 -38.03
C LEU A 25 -57.80 20.11 -36.88
N ALA A 26 -58.93 19.40 -36.89
CA ALA A 26 -59.23 18.36 -35.90
C ALA A 26 -58.38 17.14 -36.09
N GLY A 27 -57.98 16.76 -37.31
CA GLY A 27 -57.02 15.66 -37.57
C GLY A 27 -55.58 16.03 -37.28
N GLY A 28 -55.18 17.31 -37.49
CA GLY A 28 -53.82 17.81 -37.20
C GLY A 28 -53.54 17.93 -35.73
N SER A 29 -54.50 18.35 -34.91
CA SER A 29 -54.30 18.48 -33.47
C SER A 29 -54.16 17.10 -32.78
N GLY A 30 -54.88 16.08 -33.25
CA GLY A 30 -54.73 14.71 -32.76
C GLY A 30 -53.40 14.10 -33.13
N ALA A 31 -52.90 14.35 -34.33
CA ALA A 31 -51.57 13.85 -34.75
C ALA A 31 -50.41 14.57 -34.02
N LEU A 32 -50.52 15.89 -33.77
CA LEU A 32 -49.54 16.63 -32.99
C LEU A 32 -49.53 16.20 -31.51
N ALA A 33 -50.68 15.96 -30.91
CA ALA A 33 -50.80 15.46 -29.57
C ALA A 33 -50.23 14.04 -29.42
N ALA A 34 -50.42 13.17 -30.41
CA ALA A 34 -49.86 11.83 -30.43
C ALA A 34 -48.33 11.84 -30.61
N VAL A 35 -47.78 12.77 -31.41
CA VAL A 35 -46.32 12.91 -31.57
C VAL A 35 -45.67 13.43 -30.29
N VAL A 36 -46.26 14.42 -29.62
CA VAL A 36 -45.75 14.96 -28.35
C VAL A 36 -45.82 13.90 -27.22
N THR A 37 -46.88 13.08 -27.20
CA THR A 37 -46.98 11.99 -26.22
C THR A 37 -46.05 10.81 -26.58
N ALA A 38 -45.78 10.54 -27.85
CA ALA A 38 -44.81 9.53 -28.27
C ALA A 38 -43.36 9.93 -27.96
N GLU A 39 -43.00 11.21 -28.15
CA GLU A 39 -41.67 11.70 -27.72
C GLU A 39 -41.52 11.71 -26.19
N ALA A 40 -42.58 11.96 -25.43
CA ALA A 40 -42.55 11.85 -23.98
C ALA A 40 -42.40 10.38 -23.51
N LEU A 41 -42.91 9.44 -24.30
CA LEU A 41 -42.75 7.98 -24.05
C LEU A 41 -41.40 7.43 -24.51
N VAL A 42 -40.68 8.12 -25.41
CA VAL A 42 -39.36 7.71 -25.92
C VAL A 42 -38.22 8.38 -25.16
N ARG A 43 -38.49 9.43 -24.37
CA ARG A 43 -37.50 9.91 -23.41
C ARG A 43 -37.44 8.87 -22.29
N PRO A 44 -36.32 8.10 -22.16
CA PRO A 44 -36.19 7.30 -20.98
C PRO A 44 -36.27 8.23 -19.78
N ALA A 45 -37.26 8.02 -18.91
CA ALA A 45 -37.26 8.69 -17.61
C ALA A 45 -35.85 8.53 -17.02
N PRO A 46 -35.27 9.59 -16.41
CA PRO A 46 -34.05 9.41 -15.69
C PRO A 46 -34.31 8.32 -14.67
N ALA A 47 -33.79 7.12 -14.95
CA ALA A 47 -33.94 6.00 -14.05
C ALA A 47 -33.21 6.39 -12.79
N ALA A 48 -33.90 6.66 -11.71
CA ALA A 48 -33.34 6.62 -10.40
C ALA A 48 -32.88 5.17 -10.20
N ALA A 49 -31.57 4.91 -10.09
CA ALA A 49 -31.06 3.59 -9.85
C ALA A 49 -31.56 3.11 -8.49
N ALA A 50 -32.71 2.44 -8.48
CA ALA A 50 -33.18 1.65 -7.37
C ALA A 50 -32.48 0.30 -7.37
N ASN A 51 -32.65 -0.49 -6.31
CA ASN A 51 -32.06 -1.83 -6.23
C ASN A 51 -32.52 -2.69 -7.42
N GLY A 52 -31.55 -3.14 -8.23
CA GLY A 52 -31.79 -3.93 -9.45
C GLY A 52 -31.82 -3.12 -10.74
N ASP A 53 -31.79 -1.80 -10.69
CA ASP A 53 -31.74 -0.96 -11.89
C ASP A 53 -30.32 -0.89 -12.49
N PRO A 54 -30.20 -0.63 -13.82
CA PRO A 54 -28.91 -0.48 -14.46
C PRO A 54 -28.14 0.75 -13.96
N VAL A 55 -26.82 0.69 -13.98
CA VAL A 55 -25.93 1.84 -13.72
C VAL A 55 -26.08 2.84 -14.87
N ILE A 56 -26.48 4.08 -14.57
CA ILE A 56 -26.73 5.11 -15.56
C ILE A 56 -25.55 6.08 -15.59
N LEU A 57 -25.02 6.29 -16.79
CA LEU A 57 -23.93 7.23 -17.02
C LEU A 57 -24.39 8.68 -16.87
N GLY A 58 -23.56 9.52 -16.27
CA GLY A 58 -23.85 10.95 -16.08
C GLY A 58 -24.78 11.28 -14.91
N HIS A 59 -25.20 10.30 -14.11
CA HIS A 59 -26.07 10.47 -12.95
C HIS A 59 -25.50 9.82 -11.69
N ALA A 60 -25.93 10.31 -10.52
CA ALA A 60 -25.65 9.65 -9.26
C ALA A 60 -26.52 8.39 -9.11
N ASN A 61 -25.91 7.24 -9.09
CA ASN A 61 -26.58 5.97 -8.82
C ASN A 61 -26.57 5.70 -7.30
N LYS A 62 -27.76 5.56 -6.70
CA LYS A 62 -27.93 5.26 -5.27
C LYS A 62 -28.56 3.89 -5.11
N SER A 63 -27.97 3.04 -4.28
CA SER A 63 -28.52 1.74 -3.94
C SER A 63 -28.39 1.47 -2.45
N THR A 64 -29.35 0.81 -1.84
CA THR A 64 -29.32 0.31 -0.47
C THR A 64 -28.86 -1.15 -0.40
N SER A 65 -28.65 -1.79 -1.55
CA SER A 65 -28.19 -3.16 -1.73
C SER A 65 -26.84 -3.18 -2.49
N LEU A 66 -26.22 -4.35 -2.54
CA LEU A 66 -25.01 -4.58 -3.31
C LEU A 66 -25.24 -4.30 -4.80
N THR A 67 -24.39 -3.47 -5.40
CA THR A 67 -24.27 -3.34 -6.85
C THR A 67 -23.07 -4.19 -7.30
N SER A 68 -23.30 -5.19 -8.12
CA SER A 68 -22.26 -6.07 -8.65
C SER A 68 -22.07 -5.85 -10.15
N ILE A 69 -20.81 -5.74 -10.58
CA ILE A 69 -20.44 -5.73 -12.00
C ILE A 69 -19.53 -6.94 -12.21
N THR A 70 -19.95 -7.89 -13.03
CA THR A 70 -19.29 -9.17 -13.22
C THR A 70 -18.99 -9.42 -14.70
N ASN A 71 -17.82 -9.94 -15.00
CA ASN A 71 -17.46 -10.47 -16.32
C ASN A 71 -16.89 -11.88 -16.16
N SER A 72 -17.50 -12.86 -16.79
CA SER A 72 -17.05 -14.26 -16.79
C SER A 72 -16.16 -14.61 -18.00
N THR A 73 -15.91 -13.65 -18.91
CA THR A 73 -15.10 -13.88 -20.11
C THR A 73 -13.61 -13.75 -19.76
N ALA A 74 -12.85 -14.82 -19.97
CA ALA A 74 -11.41 -14.82 -19.74
C ALA A 74 -10.68 -13.74 -20.57
N GLY A 75 -9.70 -13.08 -19.97
CA GLY A 75 -8.85 -12.09 -20.61
C GLY A 75 -9.54 -10.75 -20.93
N ARG A 76 -10.64 -10.42 -20.25
CA ARG A 76 -11.37 -9.16 -20.41
C ARG A 76 -11.53 -8.42 -19.09
N ASP A 77 -11.34 -7.10 -19.13
CA ASP A 77 -11.60 -6.22 -17.99
C ASP A 77 -13.10 -6.13 -17.71
N VAL A 78 -13.46 -6.06 -16.45
CA VAL A 78 -14.84 -5.82 -16.00
C VAL A 78 -15.17 -4.34 -16.04
N LEU A 79 -14.22 -3.50 -15.60
CA LEU A 79 -14.41 -2.05 -15.50
C LEU A 79 -13.09 -1.35 -15.81
N THR A 80 -13.13 -0.45 -16.80
CA THR A 80 -12.05 0.48 -17.09
C THR A 80 -12.51 1.89 -16.81
N CYS A 81 -11.85 2.60 -15.90
CA CYS A 81 -12.14 3.98 -15.56
C CYS A 81 -10.99 4.88 -16.00
N PHE A 82 -11.29 5.91 -16.78
CA PHE A 82 -10.32 6.87 -17.29
C PHE A 82 -10.76 8.31 -17.02
N ALA A 83 -9.90 9.10 -16.38
CA ALA A 83 -10.08 10.53 -16.21
C ALA A 83 -8.99 11.28 -17.00
N SER A 84 -9.37 12.06 -18.00
CA SER A 84 -8.44 12.84 -18.84
C SER A 84 -7.93 14.12 -18.19
N GLY A 85 -8.53 14.53 -17.07
CA GLY A 85 -8.17 15.73 -16.32
C GLY A 85 -7.51 15.41 -14.98
N SER A 86 -7.54 16.37 -14.05
CA SER A 86 -6.96 16.26 -12.70
C SER A 86 -7.87 15.56 -11.67
N GLY A 87 -9.00 15.00 -12.09
CA GLY A 87 -9.95 14.30 -11.21
C GLY A 87 -9.56 12.83 -10.97
N ASP A 88 -10.12 12.25 -9.92
CA ASP A 88 -9.98 10.82 -9.64
C ASP A 88 -10.80 9.99 -10.63
N ALA A 89 -10.21 8.98 -11.24
CA ALA A 89 -10.95 8.02 -12.07
C ALA A 89 -11.80 7.05 -11.22
N VAL A 90 -11.33 6.67 -10.04
CA VAL A 90 -12.04 5.86 -9.05
C VAL A 90 -11.78 6.41 -7.65
N ARG A 91 -12.85 6.61 -6.88
CA ARG A 91 -12.77 7.01 -5.48
C ARG A 91 -13.61 6.08 -4.61
N GLY A 92 -12.97 5.34 -3.72
CA GLY A 92 -13.63 4.53 -2.70
C GLY A 92 -13.62 5.24 -1.36
N THR A 93 -14.79 5.51 -0.78
CA THR A 93 -14.92 6.19 0.52
C THR A 93 -15.85 5.43 1.44
N THR A 94 -15.44 5.22 2.69
CA THR A 94 -16.28 4.59 3.72
C THR A 94 -16.00 5.22 5.08
N ILE A 95 -16.95 5.14 6.00
CA ILE A 95 -16.81 5.65 7.36
C ILE A 95 -16.08 4.62 8.25
N SER A 96 -16.38 3.34 8.10
CA SER A 96 -15.90 2.29 9.02
C SER A 96 -15.47 0.98 8.34
N GLY A 97 -15.50 0.91 7.01
CA GLY A 97 -15.13 -0.29 6.26
C GLY A 97 -13.87 -0.12 5.41
N THR A 98 -13.71 -0.95 4.42
CA THR A 98 -12.65 -0.87 3.41
C THR A 98 -13.14 -0.07 2.21
N GLY A 99 -12.49 1.01 1.85
CA GLY A 99 -12.85 1.86 0.72
C GLY A 99 -12.65 1.17 -0.63
N VAL A 100 -11.52 0.47 -0.80
CA VAL A 100 -11.19 -0.35 -1.99
C VAL A 100 -10.51 -1.62 -1.51
N LEU A 101 -10.98 -2.78 -1.97
CA LEU A 101 -10.40 -4.09 -1.71
C LEU A 101 -10.00 -4.74 -3.03
N GLY A 102 -8.72 -4.99 -3.24
CA GLY A 102 -8.20 -5.79 -4.35
C GLY A 102 -7.74 -7.15 -3.86
N THR A 103 -8.26 -8.22 -4.45
CA THR A 103 -7.86 -9.61 -4.15
C THR A 103 -7.57 -10.37 -5.43
N SER A 104 -6.56 -11.23 -5.41
CA SER A 104 -6.21 -12.13 -6.49
C SER A 104 -5.69 -13.44 -5.92
N GLU A 105 -6.01 -14.58 -6.54
CA GLU A 105 -5.50 -15.89 -6.13
C GLU A 105 -4.07 -16.15 -6.62
N ALA A 106 -3.73 -15.67 -7.81
CA ALA A 106 -2.45 -16.00 -8.46
C ALA A 106 -1.68 -14.79 -9.00
N GLY A 107 -2.26 -13.58 -8.97
CA GLY A 107 -1.64 -12.36 -9.47
C GLY A 107 -1.64 -11.25 -8.42
N ASP A 108 -1.42 -10.03 -8.88
CA ASP A 108 -1.44 -8.85 -8.01
C ASP A 108 -2.89 -8.43 -7.71
N GLY A 109 -3.20 -8.19 -6.44
CA GLY A 109 -4.50 -7.67 -6.01
C GLY A 109 -4.69 -6.19 -6.36
N VAL A 110 -3.61 -5.41 -6.26
CA VAL A 110 -3.57 -3.98 -6.62
C VAL A 110 -2.19 -3.64 -7.17
N ILE A 111 -2.14 -2.96 -8.32
CA ILE A 111 -0.92 -2.40 -8.90
C ILE A 111 -1.05 -0.88 -8.94
N GLY A 112 -0.05 -0.17 -8.42
CA GLY A 112 0.06 1.29 -8.54
C GLY A 112 1.29 1.67 -9.37
N VAL A 113 1.08 2.33 -10.50
CA VAL A 113 2.16 2.81 -11.38
C VAL A 113 2.03 4.31 -11.58
N SER A 114 3.13 5.03 -11.48
CA SER A 114 3.21 6.47 -11.78
C SER A 114 4.52 6.80 -12.49
N VAL A 115 4.47 7.60 -13.54
CA VAL A 115 5.66 8.03 -14.30
C VAL A 115 6.40 9.16 -13.59
N GLY A 116 5.70 10.10 -12.99
CA GLY A 116 6.32 11.28 -12.38
C GLY A 116 5.89 11.57 -10.94
N GLY A 117 5.18 10.65 -10.28
CA GLY A 117 4.69 10.82 -8.92
C GLY A 117 4.77 9.54 -8.11
N THR A 118 3.89 9.40 -7.14
CA THR A 118 3.80 8.23 -6.25
C THR A 118 2.84 7.20 -6.81
N GLY A 119 3.28 5.97 -7.03
CA GLY A 119 2.42 4.87 -7.50
C GLY A 119 1.39 4.44 -6.45
N VAL A 120 1.79 4.32 -5.18
CA VAL A 120 0.91 4.03 -4.04
C VAL A 120 1.29 4.93 -2.87
N SER A 121 0.34 5.64 -2.30
CA SER A 121 0.52 6.45 -1.09
C SER A 121 -0.45 6.02 0.01
N GLY A 122 0.08 5.71 1.18
CA GLY A 122 -0.71 5.39 2.36
C GLY A 122 -0.38 6.33 3.51
N SER A 123 -1.40 6.95 4.10
CA SER A 123 -1.26 7.84 5.25
C SER A 123 -2.28 7.50 6.33
N SER A 124 -1.87 7.52 7.58
CA SER A 124 -2.75 7.33 8.74
C SER A 124 -2.26 8.18 9.92
N PRO A 125 -3.07 9.13 10.42
CA PRO A 125 -2.68 9.96 11.56
C PRO A 125 -2.49 9.20 12.88
N LYS A 126 -3.14 8.04 13.05
CA LYS A 126 -3.16 7.27 14.31
C LYS A 126 -2.86 5.79 14.16
N GLY A 127 -2.65 5.30 12.96
CA GLY A 127 -2.43 3.88 12.67
C GLY A 127 -1.31 3.66 11.67
N THR A 128 -1.37 2.56 10.94
CA THR A 128 -0.39 2.21 9.90
C THR A 128 -0.85 2.73 8.55
N GLY A 129 -0.05 3.53 7.89
CA GLY A 129 -0.33 4.04 6.54
C GLY A 129 -0.25 2.95 5.47
N VAL A 130 0.82 2.14 5.48
CA VAL A 130 1.00 0.97 4.61
C VAL A 130 1.50 -0.21 5.43
N ARG A 131 0.91 -1.38 5.26
CA ARG A 131 1.34 -2.62 5.90
C ARG A 131 1.60 -3.69 4.85
N GLY A 132 2.82 -4.20 4.80
CA GLY A 132 3.17 -5.39 4.03
C GLY A 132 3.32 -6.60 4.95
N GLY A 133 2.74 -7.73 4.58
CA GLY A 133 2.88 -8.99 5.30
C GLY A 133 2.93 -10.17 4.34
N ALA A 134 3.78 -11.14 4.62
CA ALA A 134 3.87 -12.39 3.88
C ALA A 134 4.01 -13.54 4.87
N GLY A 135 3.32 -14.65 4.64
CA GLY A 135 3.47 -15.88 5.43
C GLY A 135 4.84 -16.52 5.20
N ASN A 136 5.18 -16.71 3.94
CA ASN A 136 6.50 -17.14 3.48
C ASN A 136 6.92 -16.22 2.33
N GLY A 137 7.99 -15.46 2.49
CA GLY A 137 8.48 -14.52 1.48
C GLY A 137 8.72 -13.12 2.02
N THR A 138 8.68 -12.13 1.15
CA THR A 138 8.99 -10.73 1.48
C THR A 138 7.71 -9.91 1.64
N GLY A 139 7.51 -9.30 2.81
CA GLY A 139 6.35 -8.44 3.09
C GLY A 139 6.43 -7.08 2.40
N VAL A 140 7.63 -6.48 2.32
CA VAL A 140 7.90 -5.24 1.57
C VAL A 140 9.24 -5.38 0.88
N PHE A 141 9.28 -5.10 -0.41
CA PHE A 141 10.49 -5.14 -1.23
C PHE A 141 10.70 -3.80 -1.94
N GLY A 142 11.79 -3.11 -1.62
CA GLY A 142 12.17 -1.83 -2.23
C GLY A 142 13.42 -1.99 -3.08
N VAL A 143 13.33 -1.65 -4.37
CA VAL A 143 14.42 -1.71 -5.34
C VAL A 143 14.56 -0.39 -6.08
N VAL A 144 15.80 0.01 -6.34
CA VAL A 144 16.17 1.14 -7.20
C VAL A 144 17.18 0.66 -8.23
N GLY A 145 16.96 0.93 -9.51
CA GLY A 145 17.82 0.49 -10.62
C GLY A 145 19.13 1.27 -10.73
N ASP A 146 19.11 2.54 -10.37
CA ASP A 146 20.26 3.45 -10.49
C ASP A 146 20.59 4.13 -9.15
N LEU A 147 20.66 5.48 -9.15
CA LEU A 147 20.91 6.27 -7.95
C LEU A 147 19.62 6.54 -7.20
N GLY A 148 19.60 6.23 -5.91
CA GLY A 148 18.44 6.48 -5.06
C GLY A 148 18.41 5.61 -3.82
N THR A 149 17.27 5.59 -3.15
CA THR A 149 17.05 4.82 -1.92
C THR A 149 15.91 3.83 -2.12
N GLY A 150 16.18 2.55 -1.99
CA GLY A 150 15.15 1.50 -2.12
C GLY A 150 14.10 1.57 -1.02
N VAL A 151 14.51 1.79 0.22
CA VAL A 151 13.63 2.01 1.37
C VAL A 151 14.21 3.10 2.25
N ALA A 152 13.47 4.16 2.52
CA ALA A 152 13.84 5.19 3.47
C ALA A 152 12.88 5.19 4.67
N GLY A 153 13.43 5.10 5.87
CA GLY A 153 12.69 5.26 7.12
C GLY A 153 13.12 6.52 7.84
N VAL A 154 12.21 7.46 8.03
CA VAL A 154 12.45 8.74 8.70
C VAL A 154 11.48 8.91 9.86
N SER A 155 11.98 9.34 11.02
CA SER A 155 11.17 9.82 12.14
C SER A 155 11.55 11.27 12.44
N GLU A 156 10.60 12.16 12.34
CA GLU A 156 10.80 13.59 12.65
C GLU A 156 10.76 13.89 14.16
N GLY A 157 10.38 12.89 14.96
CA GLY A 157 10.31 12.99 16.42
C GLY A 157 11.26 12.01 17.12
N ALA A 158 10.91 11.59 18.33
CA ALA A 158 11.69 10.68 19.17
C ALA A 158 11.53 9.18 18.81
N GLY A 159 10.84 8.86 17.74
CA GLY A 159 10.62 7.48 17.30
C GLY A 159 11.78 6.91 16.49
N ASN A 160 11.66 5.63 16.12
CA ASN A 160 12.62 4.97 15.23
C ASN A 160 12.25 5.20 13.77
N GLY A 161 13.19 5.61 12.94
CA GLY A 161 13.02 5.67 11.49
C GLY A 161 12.86 4.28 10.88
N VAL A 162 13.70 3.32 11.31
CA VAL A 162 13.64 1.90 10.94
C VAL A 162 13.82 1.06 12.19
N SER A 163 13.03 0.01 12.35
CA SER A 163 13.20 -0.98 13.41
C SER A 163 13.21 -2.38 12.79
N GLY A 164 14.29 -3.13 13.00
CA GLY A 164 14.41 -4.53 12.57
C GLY A 164 14.46 -5.45 13.78
N ALA A 165 13.54 -6.42 13.84
CA ALA A 165 13.52 -7.43 14.89
C ALA A 165 13.24 -8.83 14.32
N SER A 166 13.86 -9.85 14.90
CA SER A 166 13.63 -11.25 14.56
C SER A 166 13.67 -12.10 15.84
N ALA A 167 12.71 -12.99 16.01
CA ALA A 167 12.62 -13.86 17.17
C ALA A 167 13.71 -14.97 17.16
N GLY A 168 14.06 -15.49 16.00
CA GLY A 168 15.02 -16.61 15.86
C GLY A 168 16.09 -16.43 14.79
N GLY A 169 16.17 -15.24 14.18
CA GLY A 169 17.13 -14.95 13.12
C GLY A 169 17.76 -13.56 13.26
N THR A 170 18.20 -13.02 12.16
CA THR A 170 18.84 -11.70 12.10
C THR A 170 17.78 -10.61 11.92
N GLY A 171 17.74 -9.60 12.76
CA GLY A 171 16.81 -8.47 12.67
C GLY A 171 17.11 -7.56 11.48
N VAL A 172 18.40 -7.31 11.19
CA VAL A 172 18.85 -6.50 10.04
C VAL A 172 20.09 -7.15 9.44
N VAL A 173 20.07 -7.35 8.12
CA VAL A 173 21.26 -7.72 7.34
C VAL A 173 21.63 -6.53 6.47
N ALA A 174 22.87 -6.07 6.60
CA ALA A 174 23.43 -5.01 5.77
C ALA A 174 24.65 -5.54 5.01
N SER A 175 24.66 -5.37 3.68
CA SER A 175 25.78 -5.77 2.83
C SER A 175 26.04 -4.73 1.75
N GLY A 176 27.27 -4.56 1.33
CA GLY A 176 27.68 -3.60 0.30
C GLY A 176 29.10 -3.11 0.52
N LYS A 177 29.59 -2.25 -0.37
CA LYS A 177 30.91 -1.59 -0.23
C LYS A 177 31.02 -0.84 1.10
N THR A 178 29.96 -0.16 1.52
CA THR A 178 29.78 0.35 2.89
C THR A 178 28.47 -0.22 3.40
N ALA A 179 28.54 -1.26 4.23
CA ALA A 179 27.35 -1.97 4.71
C ALA A 179 26.57 -1.16 5.75
N LEU A 180 27.26 -0.40 6.60
CA LEU A 180 26.65 0.44 7.63
C LEU A 180 27.43 1.74 7.76
N HIS A 181 26.75 2.86 7.61
CA HIS A 181 27.27 4.21 7.87
C HIS A 181 26.46 4.84 9.00
N VAL A 182 27.08 5.05 10.16
CA VAL A 182 26.46 5.63 11.35
C VAL A 182 26.95 7.06 11.51
N GLN A 183 26.02 8.02 11.52
CA GLN A 183 26.28 9.41 11.85
C GLN A 183 25.61 9.72 13.20
N GLY A 184 26.42 9.80 14.26
CA GLY A 184 25.97 10.01 15.62
C GLY A 184 26.35 8.88 16.57
N PRO A 185 25.93 8.94 17.83
CA PRO A 185 26.24 7.90 18.81
C PRO A 185 25.60 6.55 18.42
N ALA A 186 26.40 5.47 18.51
CA ALA A 186 25.91 4.11 18.38
C ALA A 186 25.83 3.46 19.77
N VAL A 187 24.72 2.79 20.07
CA VAL A 187 24.51 2.09 21.33
C VAL A 187 24.44 0.58 21.04
N PHE A 188 25.29 -0.17 21.74
CA PHE A 188 25.34 -1.63 21.65
C PHE A 188 25.05 -2.25 23.02
N SER A 189 24.07 -3.13 23.11
CA SER A 189 23.71 -3.82 24.35
C SER A 189 24.80 -4.74 24.90
N ARG A 190 25.76 -5.14 24.03
CA ARG A 190 26.91 -5.97 24.39
C ARG A 190 28.21 -5.15 24.51
N SER A 191 28.09 -3.99 25.16
CA SER A 191 29.20 -3.11 25.48
C SER A 191 29.02 -2.50 26.86
N GLY A 192 30.07 -1.98 27.43
CA GLY A 192 29.98 -1.33 28.74
C GLY A 192 31.33 -0.92 29.29
N ILE A 193 31.30 -0.53 30.55
CA ILE A 193 32.52 -0.22 31.32
C ILE A 193 32.59 -1.18 32.50
N LEU A 194 33.74 -1.76 32.70
CA LEU A 194 34.10 -2.60 33.83
C LEU A 194 35.21 -1.93 34.65
N THR A 195 35.07 -1.93 35.97
CA THR A 195 36.07 -1.32 36.86
C THR A 195 37.00 -2.40 37.42
N VAL A 196 38.29 -2.25 37.18
CA VAL A 196 39.35 -3.00 37.89
C VAL A 196 39.70 -2.21 39.15
N ALA A 197 39.45 -2.81 40.32
CA ALA A 197 39.67 -2.14 41.59
C ALA A 197 41.19 -1.98 41.90
N ALA A 198 41.54 -1.01 42.74
CA ALA A 198 42.92 -0.79 43.19
C ALA A 198 43.49 -2.05 43.79
N GLY A 199 44.77 -2.37 43.50
CA GLY A 199 45.46 -3.57 43.92
C GLY A 199 45.19 -4.83 43.05
N HIS A 200 44.14 -4.80 42.19
CA HIS A 200 43.77 -5.93 41.35
C HIS A 200 44.31 -5.79 39.92
N SER A 201 44.48 -6.91 39.24
CA SER A 201 44.91 -7.02 37.85
C SER A 201 43.82 -7.57 36.94
N SER A 202 42.59 -7.78 37.42
CA SER A 202 41.50 -8.32 36.61
C SER A 202 40.14 -7.86 37.13
N ALA A 203 39.15 -7.91 36.26
CA ALA A 203 37.75 -7.76 36.62
C ALA A 203 36.88 -8.62 35.69
N ARG A 204 35.73 -9.08 36.21
CA ARG A 204 34.81 -9.99 35.54
C ARG A 204 33.49 -9.33 35.27
N GLN A 205 32.99 -9.54 34.05
CA GLN A 205 31.59 -9.23 33.63
C GLN A 205 30.83 -10.55 33.48
N SER A 206 29.63 -10.64 34.04
CA SER A 206 28.75 -11.80 33.92
C SER A 206 27.39 -11.45 33.29
N GLY A 207 26.60 -12.47 32.95
CA GLY A 207 25.27 -12.30 32.38
C GLY A 207 25.28 -11.89 30.90
N ILE A 208 26.37 -12.14 30.19
CA ILE A 208 26.51 -11.88 28.77
C ILE A 208 26.44 -13.21 28.03
N ALA A 209 25.53 -13.35 27.08
CA ALA A 209 25.46 -14.51 26.21
C ALA A 209 26.75 -14.58 25.34
N LEU A 210 27.52 -15.62 25.47
CA LEU A 210 28.79 -15.82 24.77
C LEU A 210 28.83 -17.22 24.14
N THR A 211 29.37 -17.31 22.94
CA THR A 211 29.59 -18.55 22.20
C THR A 211 31.10 -18.82 22.05
N SER A 212 31.48 -19.97 21.49
CA SER A 212 32.87 -20.26 21.14
C SER A 212 33.43 -19.32 20.05
N ALA A 213 32.56 -18.66 19.28
CA ALA A 213 32.96 -17.68 18.27
C ALA A 213 33.00 -16.23 18.82
N SER A 214 32.61 -16.02 20.09
CA SER A 214 32.62 -14.70 20.70
C SER A 214 34.04 -14.22 20.99
N PHE A 215 34.28 -12.93 20.81
CA PHE A 215 35.48 -12.24 21.28
C PHE A 215 35.12 -10.90 21.93
N VAL A 216 35.97 -10.44 22.84
CA VAL A 216 35.77 -9.19 23.57
C VAL A 216 36.92 -8.24 23.29
N LEU A 217 36.63 -7.10 22.77
CA LEU A 217 37.54 -5.96 22.68
C LEU A 217 37.50 -5.21 24.00
N ALA A 218 38.68 -4.91 24.56
CA ALA A 218 38.79 -4.19 25.83
C ALA A 218 39.84 -3.08 25.75
N THR A 219 39.52 -1.92 26.28
CA THR A 219 40.40 -0.74 26.26
C THR A 219 40.36 -0.01 27.60
N ILE A 220 41.52 0.26 28.18
CA ILE A 220 41.62 1.06 29.39
C ILE A 220 41.18 2.49 29.11
N GLN A 221 40.30 3.00 29.96
CA GLN A 221 39.83 4.39 29.89
C GLN A 221 40.71 5.24 30.84
N GLY A 222 41.54 6.08 30.25
CA GLY A 222 42.46 6.96 30.98
C GLY A 222 43.94 6.53 30.88
N ASN A 223 44.83 7.36 31.45
CA ASN A 223 46.25 7.16 31.40
C ASN A 223 46.74 6.47 32.70
N VAL A 224 47.20 5.23 32.60
CA VAL A 224 47.80 4.47 33.70
C VAL A 224 49.13 3.94 33.23
N ALA A 225 50.21 4.48 33.77
CA ALA A 225 51.58 4.19 33.32
C ALA A 225 51.90 2.70 33.33
N ARG A 226 52.32 2.16 32.21
CA ARG A 226 52.75 0.77 32.02
C ARG A 226 51.71 -0.29 32.41
N VAL A 227 50.42 0.06 32.31
CA VAL A 227 49.27 -0.86 32.42
C VAL A 227 48.62 -1.03 31.06
N TYR A 228 48.38 -2.28 30.68
CA TYR A 228 47.69 -2.62 29.44
C TYR A 228 46.83 -3.86 29.63
N VAL A 229 45.82 -4.04 28.75
CA VAL A 229 45.02 -5.27 28.71
C VAL A 229 45.89 -6.39 28.17
N GLN A 230 46.17 -7.40 29.00
CA GLN A 230 46.98 -8.57 28.65
C GLN A 230 46.18 -9.61 27.88
N GLY A 231 44.87 -9.75 28.20
CA GLY A 231 43.99 -10.70 27.55
C GLY A 231 42.59 -10.71 28.14
N VAL A 232 41.73 -11.51 27.54
CA VAL A 232 40.37 -11.77 28.02
C VAL A 232 40.15 -13.28 28.05
N THR A 233 39.60 -13.76 29.15
CA THR A 233 39.17 -15.15 29.28
C THR A 233 37.67 -15.23 29.21
N LEU A 234 37.12 -16.13 28.39
CA LEU A 234 35.68 -16.31 28.16
C LEU A 234 35.16 -17.56 28.87
N VAL A 235 33.99 -17.47 29.44
CA VAL A 235 33.12 -18.58 29.85
C VAL A 235 31.85 -18.50 29.04
N THR A 236 31.67 -19.44 28.10
CA THR A 236 30.55 -19.46 27.15
C THR A 236 29.26 -19.92 27.81
N GLY A 237 28.15 -19.55 27.23
CA GLY A 237 26.79 -19.89 27.67
C GLY A 237 25.80 -18.73 27.52
N SER A 238 24.52 -19.02 27.70
CA SER A 238 23.42 -17.99 27.63
C SER A 238 23.56 -16.93 28.73
N SER A 239 24.13 -17.30 29.87
CA SER A 239 24.54 -16.43 30.99
C SER A 239 26.04 -16.50 31.21
N GLY A 240 26.81 -16.46 30.16
CA GLY A 240 28.26 -16.53 30.17
C GLY A 240 28.91 -15.32 30.87
N SER A 241 30.21 -15.33 30.90
CA SER A 241 31.00 -14.25 31.50
C SER A 241 32.35 -14.13 30.81
N PHE A 242 32.98 -12.99 30.98
CA PHE A 242 34.36 -12.82 30.62
C PHE A 242 35.14 -12.11 31.72
N THR A 243 36.42 -12.36 31.77
CA THR A 243 37.38 -11.70 32.68
C THR A 243 38.40 -10.96 31.84
N ILE A 244 38.52 -9.65 32.05
CA ILE A 244 39.60 -8.84 31.48
C ILE A 244 40.81 -8.92 32.42
N HIS A 245 41.98 -9.28 31.89
CA HIS A 245 43.24 -9.35 32.60
C HIS A 245 44.15 -8.21 32.18
N LEU A 246 44.69 -7.49 33.15
CA LEU A 246 45.74 -6.52 32.99
C LEU A 246 47.09 -7.14 33.30
N ASN A 247 48.16 -6.60 32.75
CA ASN A 247 49.51 -7.10 32.93
C ASN A 247 50.04 -7.01 34.39
N LYS A 248 49.40 -6.20 35.23
CA LYS A 248 49.73 -6.04 36.66
C LYS A 248 48.58 -5.38 37.43
N GLY A 249 48.67 -5.45 38.77
CA GLY A 249 47.76 -4.74 39.67
C GLY A 249 47.79 -3.23 39.45
N VAL A 250 46.64 -2.57 39.50
CA VAL A 250 46.52 -1.14 39.29
C VAL A 250 46.64 -0.37 40.61
N PRO A 251 47.37 0.76 40.66
CA PRO A 251 47.55 1.51 41.91
C PRO A 251 46.29 2.23 42.38
N LYS A 252 45.38 2.50 41.50
CA LYS A 252 44.02 3.07 41.73
C LYS A 252 43.03 2.40 40.82
N SER A 253 41.74 2.45 41.16
CA SER A 253 40.69 1.87 40.31
C SER A 253 40.72 2.43 38.90
N VAL A 254 40.58 1.53 37.90
CA VAL A 254 40.70 1.82 36.47
C VAL A 254 39.45 1.33 35.76
N SER A 255 38.88 2.18 34.91
CA SER A 255 37.80 1.81 34.03
C SER A 255 38.30 1.17 32.75
N VAL A 256 37.70 0.07 32.35
CA VAL A 256 37.98 -0.61 31.09
C VAL A 256 36.69 -0.68 30.29
N ALA A 257 36.64 0.01 29.15
CA ALA A 257 35.56 -0.15 28.19
C ALA A 257 35.70 -1.50 27.47
N TRP A 258 34.58 -2.14 27.24
CA TRP A 258 34.53 -3.43 26.54
C TRP A 258 33.39 -3.48 25.51
N PHE A 259 33.58 -4.30 24.48
CA PHE A 259 32.61 -4.60 23.44
C PHE A 259 32.70 -6.06 23.05
N ALA A 260 31.62 -6.82 23.20
CA ALA A 260 31.58 -8.23 22.85
C ALA A 260 30.91 -8.44 21.49
N VAL A 261 31.57 -9.19 20.62
CA VAL A 261 31.14 -9.52 19.25
C VAL A 261 31.05 -11.04 19.12
N ASN A 262 30.12 -11.51 18.32
CA ASN A 262 29.96 -12.91 17.89
C ASN A 262 30.23 -13.04 16.40
#